data_16f83d3a15d7593eb228763914048d28
#
_entry.id   16f83d3a15d7593eb228763914048d28
#
_cell.length_a   1.000
_cell.length_b   1.000
_cell.length_c   1.000
_cell.angle_alpha   90.00
_cell.angle_beta   90.00
_cell.angle_gamma   90.00
#
_symmetry.space_group_name_H-M   'P 1'
#
loop_
_entity.id
_entity.type
_entity.pdbx_description
1 polymer ?
#
loop_
_entity_poly.entity_id
_entity_poly.type
_entity_poly.pdbx_seq_one_letter_code
_entity_poly.pdbx_strand_id
1 'polypeptide(L)'
;MPDRRLHALHAGPGVLVLPNAWDDITARLFESAGFPAVATSSAAVANALGYADGRALPLDLHLATVARIVRGAHVPITVDMENGYADEPSAVAAAIAALAATGAAGYNLEDTKAPGELYSVNEQVARLRSARAAAPDLFLNARTDVFLEEIGPEADRFDEAAQRLRAFTDAGADGVFVPGVADLELIARLAAVTPLPLNVLAGPQLPDTATLERLGVRRVSVGSWPMRRALGVLREIARELREEGSFSFTRAAVVSYAEANAHDDGQAVKSRFSCRDG
;
A
#
# COMPACT_ATOMS: atom_id res chain seq x y z
N MET A 1 2.24 1.69 -24.14
CA MET A 1 2.88 0.49 -23.61
C MET A 1 2.54 0.42 -22.12
N PRO A 2 2.32 -0.76 -21.54
CA PRO A 2 2.06 -0.87 -20.09
C PRO A 2 3.23 -0.30 -19.29
N ASP A 3 2.93 0.32 -18.16
CA ASP A 3 3.95 0.91 -17.28
C ASP A 3 4.63 -0.19 -16.46
N ARG A 4 5.82 -0.59 -16.86
CA ARG A 4 6.63 -1.59 -16.14
C ARG A 4 7.65 -1.00 -15.17
N ARG A 5 7.60 0.30 -14.91
CA ARG A 5 8.52 0.95 -13.97
C ARG A 5 8.45 0.32 -12.56
N LEU A 6 7.24 -0.05 -12.11
CA LEU A 6 7.09 -0.69 -10.80
C LEU A 6 7.79 -2.06 -10.71
N HIS A 7 7.74 -2.87 -11.77
CA HIS A 7 8.51 -4.14 -11.84
C HIS A 7 10.01 -3.88 -11.78
N ALA A 8 10.51 -2.89 -12.53
CA ALA A 8 11.92 -2.52 -12.53
C ALA A 8 12.39 -2.05 -11.14
N LEU A 9 11.56 -1.29 -10.41
CA LEU A 9 11.87 -0.86 -9.05
C LEU A 9 12.02 -2.03 -8.07
N HIS A 10 11.18 -3.07 -8.18
CA HIS A 10 11.30 -4.27 -7.34
C HIS A 10 12.52 -5.14 -7.71
N ALA A 11 12.97 -5.08 -8.95
CA ALA A 11 14.19 -5.77 -9.41
C ALA A 11 15.48 -4.99 -9.08
N GLY A 12 15.37 -3.73 -8.68
CA GLY A 12 16.50 -2.86 -8.31
C GLY A 12 17.16 -3.26 -7.00
N PRO A 13 18.29 -2.62 -6.63
CA PRO A 13 18.97 -2.83 -5.35
C PRO A 13 18.17 -2.20 -4.19
N GLY A 14 18.41 -2.67 -2.97
CA GLY A 14 17.84 -2.10 -1.76
C GLY A 14 16.38 -2.50 -1.50
N VAL A 15 15.79 -1.85 -0.53
CA VAL A 15 14.38 -2.00 -0.15
C VAL A 15 13.58 -0.86 -0.77
N LEU A 16 12.57 -1.21 -1.57
CA LEU A 16 11.62 -0.24 -2.10
C LEU A 16 10.65 0.20 -1.00
N VAL A 17 10.82 1.40 -0.47
CA VAL A 17 9.87 2.00 0.48
C VAL A 17 8.75 2.66 -0.31
N LEU A 18 7.52 2.24 -0.08
CA LEU A 18 6.32 2.79 -0.70
C LEU A 18 5.48 3.53 0.34
N PRO A 19 5.50 4.88 0.35
CA PRO A 19 4.56 5.65 1.13
C PRO A 19 3.14 5.44 0.60
N ASN A 20 2.14 5.46 1.50
CA ASN A 20 0.75 5.22 1.15
C ASN A 20 -0.04 6.54 1.16
N ALA A 21 -0.51 6.92 -0.01
CA ALA A 21 -1.40 8.06 -0.22
C ALA A 21 -2.88 7.67 -0.11
N TRP A 22 -3.74 8.66 0.11
CA TRP A 22 -5.20 8.50 0.14
C TRP A 22 -5.94 9.49 -0.77
N ASP A 23 -5.21 10.46 -1.32
CA ASP A 23 -5.69 11.45 -2.29
C ASP A 23 -4.54 11.90 -3.21
N ASP A 24 -4.85 12.75 -4.18
CA ASP A 24 -3.86 13.22 -5.16
C ASP A 24 -2.81 14.15 -4.54
N ILE A 25 -3.17 14.97 -3.55
CA ILE A 25 -2.22 15.88 -2.91
C ILE A 25 -1.19 15.11 -2.09
N THR A 26 -1.59 14.08 -1.37
CA THR A 26 -0.65 13.24 -0.60
C THR A 26 0.25 12.41 -1.51
N ALA A 27 -0.24 11.93 -2.65
CA ALA A 27 0.59 11.25 -3.64
C ALA A 27 1.66 12.20 -4.21
N ARG A 28 1.29 13.43 -4.56
CA ARG A 28 2.24 14.46 -5.04
C ARG A 28 3.26 14.88 -3.98
N LEU A 29 2.86 14.97 -2.71
CA LEU A 29 3.79 15.24 -1.62
C LEU A 29 4.87 14.15 -1.52
N PHE A 30 4.48 12.89 -1.60
CA PHE A 30 5.44 11.77 -1.59
C PHE A 30 6.32 11.76 -2.84
N GLU A 31 5.75 12.02 -4.02
CA GLU A 31 6.53 12.17 -5.25
C GLU A 31 7.55 13.31 -5.15
N SER A 32 7.14 14.48 -4.65
CA SER A 32 8.01 15.64 -4.47
C SER A 32 9.13 15.42 -3.43
N ALA A 33 8.90 14.52 -2.47
CA ALA A 33 9.91 14.05 -1.52
C ALA A 33 10.91 13.06 -2.16
N GLY A 34 10.76 12.72 -3.45
CA GLY A 34 11.68 11.89 -4.21
C GLY A 34 11.38 10.40 -4.18
N PHE A 35 10.22 9.96 -3.71
CA PHE A 35 9.83 8.56 -3.79
C PHE A 35 9.58 8.12 -5.24
N PRO A 36 10.19 7.01 -5.69
CA PRO A 36 10.11 6.59 -7.10
C PRO A 36 8.78 5.91 -7.45
N ALA A 37 7.98 5.58 -6.47
CA ALA A 37 6.63 5.04 -6.59
C ALA A 37 5.84 5.33 -5.31
N VAL A 38 4.51 5.32 -5.40
CA VAL A 38 3.60 5.55 -4.28
C VAL A 38 2.56 4.43 -4.24
N ALA A 39 2.19 3.99 -3.04
CA ALA A 39 1.08 3.07 -2.83
C ALA A 39 -0.17 3.82 -2.39
N THR A 40 -1.35 3.19 -2.48
CA THR A 40 -2.53 3.64 -1.72
C THR A 40 -2.72 2.78 -0.47
N SER A 41 -3.55 3.25 0.45
CA SER A 41 -4.05 2.45 1.58
C SER A 41 -5.57 2.46 1.54
N SER A 42 -6.18 1.26 1.44
CA SER A 42 -7.64 1.09 1.47
C SER A 42 -8.24 1.77 2.70
N ALA A 43 -7.70 1.50 3.88
CA ALA A 43 -8.12 2.11 5.14
C ALA A 43 -8.09 3.64 5.10
N ALA A 44 -7.00 4.23 4.58
CA ALA A 44 -6.86 5.69 4.51
C ALA A 44 -7.83 6.29 3.48
N VAL A 45 -7.99 5.67 2.31
CA VAL A 45 -8.96 6.11 1.29
C VAL A 45 -10.39 6.00 1.81
N ALA A 46 -10.76 4.86 2.39
CA ALA A 46 -12.10 4.67 2.96
C ALA A 46 -12.40 5.72 4.04
N ASN A 47 -11.50 5.92 5.00
CA ASN A 47 -11.69 6.89 6.08
C ASN A 47 -11.79 8.33 5.56
N ALA A 48 -10.99 8.71 4.53
CA ALA A 48 -11.07 10.04 3.92
C ALA A 48 -12.42 10.30 3.25
N LEU A 49 -13.09 9.25 2.78
CA LEU A 49 -14.39 9.28 2.14
C LEU A 49 -15.57 9.02 3.11
N GLY A 50 -15.31 8.85 4.42
CA GLY A 50 -16.31 8.64 5.43
C GLY A 50 -16.81 7.19 5.56
N TYR A 51 -16.03 6.22 5.06
CA TYR A 51 -16.32 4.80 5.18
C TYR A 51 -15.36 4.13 6.17
N ALA A 52 -15.80 3.03 6.77
CA ALA A 52 -14.93 2.13 7.51
C ALA A 52 -14.05 1.32 6.54
N ASP A 53 -12.90 0.85 7.01
CA ASP A 53 -12.05 -0.10 6.31
C ASP A 53 -12.75 -1.47 6.15
N GLY A 54 -12.30 -2.28 5.21
CA GLY A 54 -12.79 -3.65 5.02
C GLY A 54 -14.04 -3.75 4.14
N ARG A 55 -13.96 -3.36 2.87
CA ARG A 55 -15.02 -3.49 1.83
C ARG A 55 -16.26 -2.61 2.05
N ALA A 56 -16.24 -1.68 2.99
CA ALA A 56 -17.36 -0.75 3.19
C ALA A 56 -17.43 0.33 2.11
N LEU A 57 -16.29 0.69 1.51
CA LEU A 57 -16.20 1.65 0.42
C LEU A 57 -16.68 1.00 -0.89
N PRO A 58 -17.67 1.57 -1.62
CA PRO A 58 -18.07 1.08 -2.94
C PRO A 58 -16.92 1.09 -3.94
N LEU A 59 -16.79 0.02 -4.75
CA LEU A 59 -15.70 -0.14 -5.71
C LEU A 59 -15.60 1.01 -6.72
N ASP A 60 -16.71 1.49 -7.22
CA ASP A 60 -16.76 2.61 -8.17
C ASP A 60 -16.20 3.90 -7.58
N LEU A 61 -16.50 4.19 -6.30
CA LEU A 61 -15.96 5.33 -5.59
C LEU A 61 -14.46 5.16 -5.29
N HIS A 62 -14.02 3.93 -4.93
CA HIS A 62 -12.60 3.62 -4.80
C HIS A 62 -11.85 3.85 -6.11
N LEU A 63 -12.33 3.28 -7.22
CA LEU A 63 -11.71 3.43 -8.53
C LEU A 63 -11.69 4.88 -9.02
N ALA A 64 -12.75 5.65 -8.76
CA ALA A 64 -12.78 7.07 -9.08
C ALA A 64 -11.72 7.86 -8.29
N THR A 65 -11.47 7.50 -7.03
CA THR A 65 -10.42 8.11 -6.21
C THR A 65 -9.03 7.71 -6.71
N VAL A 66 -8.82 6.42 -7.00
CA VAL A 66 -7.58 5.90 -7.60
C VAL A 66 -7.27 6.61 -8.91
N ALA A 67 -8.25 6.79 -9.80
CA ALA A 67 -8.06 7.49 -11.06
C ALA A 67 -7.61 8.96 -10.88
N ARG A 68 -8.04 9.64 -9.81
CA ARG A 68 -7.56 10.99 -9.47
C ARG A 68 -6.10 10.94 -9.00
N ILE A 69 -5.76 10.01 -8.11
CA ILE A 69 -4.40 9.82 -7.60
C ILE A 69 -3.43 9.53 -8.76
N VAL A 70 -3.79 8.57 -9.63
CA VAL A 70 -2.97 8.19 -10.80
C VAL A 70 -2.78 9.36 -11.75
N ARG A 71 -3.83 10.15 -12.02
CA ARG A 71 -3.72 11.32 -12.90
C ARG A 71 -2.87 12.44 -12.31
N GLY A 72 -2.85 12.58 -10.97
CA GLY A 72 -2.09 13.63 -10.27
C GLY A 72 -0.62 13.29 -10.03
N ALA A 73 -0.18 12.05 -10.27
CA ALA A 73 1.18 11.59 -10.02
C ALA A 73 1.90 11.20 -11.32
N HIS A 74 3.22 11.45 -11.39
CA HIS A 74 4.08 11.03 -12.52
C HIS A 74 4.85 9.74 -12.21
N VAL A 75 4.87 9.33 -10.94
CA VAL A 75 5.46 8.06 -10.49
C VAL A 75 4.42 6.93 -10.55
N PRO A 76 4.85 5.66 -10.69
CA PRO A 76 3.94 4.52 -10.63
C PRO A 76 3.12 4.48 -9.34
N ILE A 77 1.82 4.26 -9.49
CA ILE A 77 0.90 4.07 -8.35
C ILE A 77 0.53 2.58 -8.23
N THR A 78 0.72 2.00 -7.04
CA THR A 78 0.22 0.66 -6.71
C THR A 78 -0.94 0.77 -5.72
N VAL A 79 -2.01 0.01 -5.95
CA VAL A 79 -3.29 0.21 -5.28
C VAL A 79 -3.59 -0.93 -4.32
N ASP A 80 -4.03 -0.60 -3.13
CA ASP A 80 -4.56 -1.59 -2.18
C ASP A 80 -6.01 -1.91 -2.54
N MET A 81 -6.21 -3.07 -3.16
CA MET A 81 -7.52 -3.53 -3.65
C MET A 81 -8.25 -4.42 -2.64
N GLU A 82 -7.80 -4.40 -1.36
CA GLU A 82 -8.37 -5.29 -0.35
C GLU A 82 -8.41 -6.73 -0.89
N ASN A 83 -9.53 -7.44 -0.70
CA ASN A 83 -9.71 -8.77 -1.28
C ASN A 83 -10.31 -8.74 -2.71
N GLY A 84 -10.24 -7.64 -3.43
CA GLY A 84 -10.75 -7.50 -4.80
C GLY A 84 -12.24 -7.18 -4.89
N TYR A 85 -12.88 -6.77 -3.78
CA TYR A 85 -14.29 -6.33 -3.71
C TYR A 85 -15.33 -7.39 -4.10
N ALA A 86 -14.92 -8.65 -4.24
CA ALA A 86 -15.80 -9.74 -4.63
C ALA A 86 -15.27 -11.08 -4.10
N ASP A 87 -16.15 -12.06 -3.96
CA ASP A 87 -15.75 -13.42 -3.57
C ASP A 87 -15.40 -14.28 -4.78
N GLU A 88 -16.21 -14.19 -5.83
CA GLU A 88 -16.05 -15.00 -7.04
C GLU A 88 -14.86 -14.54 -7.91
N PRO A 89 -14.01 -15.47 -8.40
CA PRO A 89 -12.84 -15.14 -9.21
C PRO A 89 -13.14 -14.28 -10.44
N SER A 90 -14.27 -14.50 -11.11
CA SER A 90 -14.68 -13.72 -12.29
C SER A 90 -15.05 -12.28 -11.95
N ALA A 91 -15.63 -12.05 -10.77
CA ALA A 91 -15.96 -10.69 -10.30
C ALA A 91 -14.70 -9.97 -9.83
N VAL A 92 -13.75 -10.66 -9.19
CA VAL A 92 -12.40 -10.12 -8.91
C VAL A 92 -11.70 -9.71 -10.19
N ALA A 93 -11.73 -10.56 -11.22
CA ALA A 93 -11.15 -10.24 -12.54
C ALA A 93 -11.75 -8.96 -13.14
N ALA A 94 -13.07 -8.78 -13.04
CA ALA A 94 -13.75 -7.57 -13.50
C ALA A 94 -13.31 -6.31 -12.72
N ALA A 95 -13.17 -6.41 -11.40
CA ALA A 95 -12.68 -5.32 -10.56
C ALA A 95 -11.23 -4.93 -10.91
N ILE A 96 -10.36 -5.92 -11.14
CA ILE A 96 -8.96 -5.70 -11.51
C ILE A 96 -8.83 -5.16 -12.95
N ALA A 97 -9.67 -5.60 -13.88
CA ALA A 97 -9.74 -5.00 -15.23
C ALA A 97 -10.15 -3.51 -15.15
N ALA A 98 -11.12 -3.17 -14.31
CA ALA A 98 -11.51 -1.78 -14.07
C ALA A 98 -10.40 -0.97 -13.40
N LEU A 99 -9.64 -1.55 -12.46
CA LEU A 99 -8.45 -0.92 -11.91
C LEU A 99 -7.40 -0.64 -12.98
N ALA A 100 -7.11 -1.60 -13.86
CA ALA A 100 -6.15 -1.42 -14.95
C ALA A 100 -6.52 -0.22 -15.84
N ALA A 101 -7.81 0.02 -16.08
CA ALA A 101 -8.30 1.16 -16.84
C ALA A 101 -8.03 2.52 -16.17
N THR A 102 -7.73 2.58 -14.86
CA THR A 102 -7.33 3.82 -14.18
C THR A 102 -5.91 4.26 -14.50
N GLY A 103 -5.06 3.36 -15.04
CA GLY A 103 -3.63 3.60 -15.26
C GLY A 103 -2.74 3.24 -14.06
N ALA A 104 -3.27 2.54 -13.05
CA ALA A 104 -2.47 2.00 -11.96
C ALA A 104 -1.36 1.08 -12.48
N ALA A 105 -0.19 1.05 -11.80
CA ALA A 105 0.95 0.23 -12.19
C ALA A 105 0.98 -1.14 -11.49
N GLY A 106 0.20 -1.32 -10.42
CA GLY A 106 0.12 -2.56 -9.67
C GLY A 106 -0.95 -2.51 -8.59
N TYR A 107 -1.09 -3.62 -7.88
CA TYR A 107 -2.08 -3.74 -6.81
C TYR A 107 -1.69 -4.79 -5.77
N ASN A 108 -2.20 -4.61 -4.54
CA ASN A 108 -2.28 -5.69 -3.56
C ASN A 108 -3.62 -6.40 -3.71
N LEU A 109 -3.63 -7.72 -3.52
CA LEU A 109 -4.83 -8.54 -3.41
C LEU A 109 -4.68 -9.50 -2.24
N GLU A 110 -5.46 -9.29 -1.18
CA GLU A 110 -5.38 -10.07 0.05
C GLU A 110 -6.31 -11.27 0.05
N ASP A 111 -6.02 -12.18 0.97
CA ASP A 111 -6.80 -13.41 1.17
C ASP A 111 -7.83 -13.32 2.30
N THR A 112 -8.03 -12.16 2.91
CA THR A 112 -9.07 -11.95 3.93
C THR A 112 -10.46 -12.01 3.31
N LYS A 113 -11.27 -12.94 3.81
CA LYS A 113 -12.67 -13.13 3.41
C LYS A 113 -13.63 -12.34 4.30
N ALA A 114 -13.40 -12.44 5.60
CA ALA A 114 -14.09 -11.71 6.64
C ALA A 114 -13.14 -11.54 7.83
N PRO A 115 -13.41 -10.65 8.81
CA PRO A 115 -12.59 -10.53 10.00
C PRO A 115 -12.34 -11.89 10.67
N GLY A 116 -11.08 -12.27 10.82
CA GLY A 116 -10.66 -13.56 11.38
C GLY A 116 -10.87 -14.78 10.46
N GLU A 117 -11.23 -14.58 9.18
CA GLU A 117 -11.43 -15.65 8.21
C GLU A 117 -10.69 -15.35 6.90
N LEU A 118 -9.91 -16.33 6.41
CA LEU A 118 -9.25 -16.25 5.11
C LEU A 118 -9.96 -17.17 4.09
N TYR A 119 -9.87 -16.81 2.81
CA TYR A 119 -10.15 -17.78 1.75
C TYR A 119 -9.21 -18.98 1.89
N SER A 120 -9.68 -20.17 1.55
CA SER A 120 -8.79 -21.31 1.41
C SER A 120 -7.69 -21.03 0.38
N VAL A 121 -6.56 -21.73 0.48
CA VAL A 121 -5.46 -21.57 -0.48
C VAL A 121 -5.95 -21.74 -1.92
N ASN A 122 -6.81 -22.74 -2.18
CA ASN A 122 -7.31 -23.01 -3.52
C ASN A 122 -8.25 -21.92 -4.05
N GLU A 123 -9.12 -21.36 -3.20
CA GLU A 123 -9.97 -20.24 -3.56
C GLU A 123 -9.11 -19.02 -3.89
N GLN A 124 -8.13 -18.67 -3.03
CA GLN A 124 -7.29 -17.53 -3.28
C GLN A 124 -6.42 -17.70 -4.53
N VAL A 125 -5.89 -18.88 -4.79
CA VAL A 125 -5.16 -19.18 -6.04
C VAL A 125 -6.05 -18.96 -7.27
N ALA A 126 -7.31 -19.40 -7.25
CA ALA A 126 -8.24 -19.17 -8.35
C ALA A 126 -8.49 -17.66 -8.57
N ARG A 127 -8.64 -16.89 -7.48
CA ARG A 127 -8.82 -15.44 -7.49
C ARG A 127 -7.59 -14.71 -8.05
N LEU A 128 -6.38 -15.08 -7.59
CA LEU A 128 -5.12 -14.52 -8.09
C LEU A 128 -4.90 -14.81 -9.59
N ARG A 129 -5.17 -16.03 -10.04
CA ARG A 129 -5.09 -16.40 -11.47
C ARG A 129 -6.06 -15.60 -12.34
N SER A 130 -7.29 -15.43 -11.88
CA SER A 130 -8.28 -14.62 -12.58
C SER A 130 -7.90 -13.15 -12.64
N ALA A 131 -7.39 -12.58 -11.52
CA ALA A 131 -6.88 -11.23 -11.45
C ALA A 131 -5.67 -11.02 -12.38
N ARG A 132 -4.70 -11.96 -12.37
CA ARG A 132 -3.54 -11.94 -13.28
C ARG A 132 -3.97 -11.97 -14.75
N ALA A 133 -4.92 -12.84 -15.10
CA ALA A 133 -5.41 -12.93 -16.50
C ALA A 133 -6.11 -11.64 -16.96
N ALA A 134 -6.82 -10.94 -16.05
CA ALA A 134 -7.52 -9.70 -16.35
C ALA A 134 -6.57 -8.50 -16.53
N ALA A 135 -5.42 -8.48 -15.85
CA ALA A 135 -4.45 -7.40 -15.92
C ALA A 135 -3.01 -7.94 -15.92
N PRO A 136 -2.56 -8.55 -17.02
CA PRO A 136 -1.27 -9.26 -17.10
C PRO A 136 -0.05 -8.35 -16.92
N ASP A 137 -0.21 -7.05 -17.14
CA ASP A 137 0.86 -6.08 -17.09
C ASP A 137 1.01 -5.36 -15.73
N LEU A 138 0.00 -5.45 -14.86
CA LEU A 138 0.07 -4.84 -13.53
C LEU A 138 0.91 -5.71 -12.59
N PHE A 139 1.67 -5.05 -11.71
CA PHE A 139 2.40 -5.73 -10.63
C PHE A 139 1.41 -6.28 -9.60
N LEU A 140 1.27 -7.59 -9.53
CA LEU A 140 0.44 -8.30 -8.56
C LEU A 140 1.24 -8.59 -7.29
N ASN A 141 0.95 -7.91 -6.21
CA ASN A 141 1.49 -8.13 -4.88
C ASN A 141 0.47 -8.94 -4.06
N ALA A 142 0.61 -10.27 -4.05
CA ALA A 142 -0.33 -11.16 -3.37
C ALA A 142 -0.11 -11.08 -1.85
N ARG A 143 -1.15 -10.73 -1.09
CA ARG A 143 -1.10 -10.53 0.35
C ARG A 143 -1.77 -11.68 1.09
N THR A 144 -1.14 -12.11 2.18
CA THR A 144 -1.78 -12.98 3.17
C THR A 144 -1.84 -12.32 4.53
N ASP A 145 -3.00 -12.35 5.14
CA ASP A 145 -3.27 -11.73 6.44
C ASP A 145 -3.20 -12.71 7.62
N VAL A 146 -2.56 -13.87 7.44
CA VAL A 146 -2.39 -14.89 8.49
C VAL A 146 -1.90 -14.28 9.81
N PHE A 147 -0.92 -13.36 9.76
CA PHE A 147 -0.37 -12.71 10.96
C PHE A 147 -1.19 -11.49 11.39
N LEU A 148 -1.72 -10.72 10.44
CA LEU A 148 -2.51 -9.52 10.74
C LEU A 148 -3.84 -9.87 11.41
N GLU A 149 -4.51 -10.92 10.93
CA GLU A 149 -5.78 -11.44 11.44
C GLU A 149 -5.59 -12.53 12.52
N GLU A 150 -4.35 -12.80 12.92
CA GLU A 150 -3.99 -13.79 13.93
C GLU A 150 -4.63 -15.18 13.71
N ILE A 151 -4.61 -15.65 12.44
CA ILE A 151 -5.26 -16.88 12.04
C ILE A 151 -4.61 -18.11 12.69
N GLY A 152 -5.42 -18.90 13.38
CA GLY A 152 -5.00 -20.13 14.01
C GLY A 152 -3.99 -19.96 15.16
N PRO A 153 -3.44 -21.07 15.70
CA PRO A 153 -2.41 -21.04 16.71
C PRO A 153 -1.15 -20.32 16.22
N GLU A 154 -0.52 -19.52 17.09
CA GLU A 154 0.69 -18.76 16.74
C GLU A 154 1.81 -19.65 16.18
N ALA A 155 1.99 -20.85 16.74
CA ALA A 155 3.00 -21.82 16.32
C ALA A 155 2.83 -22.30 14.87
N ASP A 156 1.61 -22.28 14.36
CA ASP A 156 1.27 -22.82 13.04
C ASP A 156 1.24 -21.73 11.94
N ARG A 157 1.22 -20.44 12.34
CA ARG A 157 1.06 -19.30 11.41
C ARG A 157 2.18 -19.20 10.37
N PHE A 158 3.41 -19.57 10.73
CA PHE A 158 4.51 -19.57 9.76
C PHE A 158 4.28 -20.59 8.65
N ASP A 159 3.89 -21.80 8.99
CA ASP A 159 3.70 -22.87 8.01
C ASP A 159 2.49 -22.56 7.11
N GLU A 160 1.42 -22.03 7.67
CA GLU A 160 0.26 -21.56 6.90
C GLU A 160 0.64 -20.42 5.93
N ALA A 161 1.34 -19.40 6.42
CA ALA A 161 1.81 -18.30 5.56
C ALA A 161 2.76 -18.82 4.47
N ALA A 162 3.71 -19.68 4.82
CA ALA A 162 4.66 -20.27 3.87
C ALA A 162 3.98 -21.10 2.77
N GLN A 163 2.95 -21.86 3.12
CA GLN A 163 2.12 -22.57 2.13
C GLN A 163 1.45 -21.60 1.16
N ARG A 164 0.84 -20.52 1.68
CA ARG A 164 0.17 -19.50 0.87
C ARG A 164 1.16 -18.77 -0.04
N LEU A 165 2.31 -18.34 0.46
CA LEU A 165 3.32 -17.64 -0.34
C LEU A 165 3.80 -18.49 -1.53
N ARG A 166 4.02 -19.81 -1.35
CA ARG A 166 4.37 -20.71 -2.45
C ARG A 166 3.23 -20.80 -3.46
N ALA A 167 2.00 -21.01 -2.99
CA ALA A 167 0.83 -21.12 -3.86
C ALA A 167 0.55 -19.82 -4.63
N PHE A 168 0.79 -18.65 -4.03
CA PHE A 168 0.65 -17.34 -4.68
C PHE A 168 1.73 -17.12 -5.74
N THR A 169 2.96 -17.59 -5.48
CA THR A 169 4.03 -17.61 -6.47
C THR A 169 3.64 -18.43 -7.70
N ASP A 170 3.12 -19.64 -7.48
CA ASP A 170 2.65 -20.53 -8.55
C ASP A 170 1.39 -20.01 -9.25
N ALA A 171 0.63 -19.13 -8.61
CA ALA A 171 -0.53 -18.47 -9.20
C ALA A 171 -0.16 -17.27 -10.09
N GLY A 172 1.13 -16.87 -10.14
CA GLY A 172 1.63 -15.80 -10.99
C GLY A 172 1.69 -14.43 -10.32
N ALA A 173 1.85 -14.37 -8.99
CA ALA A 173 2.18 -13.13 -8.30
C ALA A 173 3.59 -12.62 -8.72
N ASP A 174 3.80 -11.30 -8.69
CA ASP A 174 5.10 -10.66 -8.90
C ASP A 174 5.80 -10.35 -7.58
N GLY A 175 5.06 -10.27 -6.50
CA GLY A 175 5.53 -10.07 -5.13
C GLY A 175 4.57 -10.66 -4.13
N VAL A 176 5.03 -10.80 -2.90
CA VAL A 176 4.22 -11.30 -1.78
C VAL A 176 4.24 -10.32 -0.63
N PHE A 177 3.12 -10.23 0.10
CA PHE A 177 2.97 -9.29 1.20
C PHE A 177 2.46 -10.01 2.45
N VAL A 178 3.19 -9.83 3.56
CA VAL A 178 2.84 -10.38 4.87
C VAL A 178 2.82 -9.23 5.89
N PRO A 179 1.68 -8.56 6.11
CA PRO A 179 1.54 -7.58 7.19
C PRO A 179 1.46 -8.27 8.55
N GLY A 180 1.68 -7.49 9.63
CA GLY A 180 1.56 -7.98 11.01
C GLY A 180 2.82 -8.67 11.56
N VAL A 181 3.93 -8.68 10.82
CA VAL A 181 5.19 -9.28 11.26
C VAL A 181 6.21 -8.21 11.62
N ALA A 182 6.91 -8.40 12.76
CA ALA A 182 8.00 -7.53 13.21
C ALA A 182 9.20 -8.31 13.77
N ASP A 183 9.03 -9.60 14.09
CA ASP A 183 10.13 -10.45 14.54
C ASP A 183 11.12 -10.68 13.40
N LEU A 184 12.41 -10.44 13.66
CA LEU A 184 13.46 -10.46 12.64
C LEU A 184 13.74 -11.85 12.07
N GLU A 185 13.70 -12.87 12.93
CA GLU A 185 13.92 -14.25 12.50
C GLU A 185 12.75 -14.73 11.65
N LEU A 186 11.52 -14.40 12.05
CA LEU A 186 10.31 -14.70 11.27
C LEU A 186 10.35 -14.01 9.90
N ILE A 187 10.72 -12.72 9.82
CA ILE A 187 10.84 -11.99 8.57
C ILE A 187 11.87 -12.67 7.65
N ALA A 188 13.05 -13.02 8.17
CA ALA A 188 14.10 -13.70 7.37
C ALA A 188 13.61 -15.06 6.86
N ARG A 189 12.91 -15.84 7.69
CA ARG A 189 12.32 -17.11 7.30
C ARG A 189 11.25 -16.94 6.21
N LEU A 190 10.37 -15.95 6.33
CA LEU A 190 9.35 -15.64 5.31
C LEU A 190 9.99 -15.20 4.00
N ALA A 191 11.04 -14.37 4.04
CA ALA A 191 11.76 -13.94 2.84
C ALA A 191 12.41 -15.11 2.09
N ALA A 192 12.78 -16.18 2.79
CA ALA A 192 13.37 -17.37 2.20
C ALA A 192 12.35 -18.37 1.60
N VAL A 193 11.04 -18.15 1.81
CA VAL A 193 10.00 -19.09 1.33
C VAL A 193 9.84 -19.07 -0.19
N THR A 194 10.05 -17.92 -0.82
CA THR A 194 9.79 -17.70 -2.24
C THR A 194 10.86 -16.81 -2.87
N PRO A 195 11.17 -16.94 -4.16
CA PRO A 195 12.09 -16.02 -4.85
C PRO A 195 11.47 -14.64 -5.12
N LEU A 196 10.17 -14.46 -4.88
CA LEU A 196 9.50 -13.19 -5.10
C LEU A 196 9.88 -12.14 -4.04
N PRO A 197 9.86 -10.84 -4.39
CA PRO A 197 10.09 -9.77 -3.42
C PRO A 197 9.07 -9.82 -2.28
N LEU A 198 9.58 -9.98 -1.04
CA LEU A 198 8.76 -9.89 0.17
C LEU A 198 8.48 -8.43 0.50
N ASN A 199 7.21 -8.09 0.66
CA ASN A 199 6.73 -6.85 1.26
C ASN A 199 6.35 -7.07 2.73
N VAL A 200 6.72 -6.13 3.59
CA VAL A 200 6.27 -6.06 4.99
C VAL A 200 5.58 -4.72 5.25
N LEU A 201 4.77 -4.64 6.30
CA LEU A 201 4.07 -3.43 6.71
C LEU A 201 4.86 -2.71 7.80
N ALA A 202 5.13 -1.42 7.60
CA ALA A 202 5.76 -0.58 8.62
C ALA A 202 4.91 -0.51 9.89
N GLY A 203 5.60 -0.55 11.02
CA GLY A 203 5.00 -0.45 12.34
C GLY A 203 6.05 -0.03 13.39
N PRO A 204 5.63 0.26 14.63
CA PRO A 204 6.54 0.77 15.67
C PRO A 204 7.72 -0.13 16.02
N GLN A 205 7.60 -1.43 15.73
CA GLN A 205 8.62 -2.44 16.07
C GLN A 205 9.43 -2.88 14.84
N LEU A 206 9.08 -2.39 13.63
CA LEU A 206 9.82 -2.76 12.43
C LEU A 206 11.20 -2.06 12.43
N PRO A 207 12.29 -2.77 12.11
CA PRO A 207 13.62 -2.16 12.05
C PRO A 207 13.77 -1.25 10.81
N ASP A 208 14.93 -0.60 10.71
CA ASP A 208 15.27 0.23 9.55
C ASP A 208 15.42 -0.57 8.24
N THR A 209 15.40 0.13 7.13
CA THR A 209 15.46 -0.48 5.79
C THR A 209 16.75 -1.26 5.53
N ALA A 210 17.89 -0.82 6.11
CA ALA A 210 19.17 -1.52 5.95
C ALA A 210 19.16 -2.89 6.65
N THR A 211 18.51 -2.97 7.80
CA THR A 211 18.29 -4.24 8.51
C THR A 211 17.32 -5.14 7.73
N LEU A 212 16.21 -4.58 7.23
CA LEU A 212 15.22 -5.31 6.43
C LEU A 212 15.85 -5.87 5.14
N GLU A 213 16.71 -5.11 4.48
CA GLU A 213 17.44 -5.58 3.28
C GLU A 213 18.29 -6.82 3.59
N ARG A 214 19.04 -6.80 4.71
CA ARG A 214 19.83 -7.97 5.15
C ARG A 214 18.98 -9.21 5.45
N LEU A 215 17.72 -9.01 5.84
CA LEU A 215 16.76 -10.10 6.09
C LEU A 215 16.07 -10.59 4.80
N GLY A 216 16.37 -9.98 3.64
CA GLY A 216 15.78 -10.38 2.36
C GLY A 216 14.48 -9.65 1.98
N VAL A 217 14.03 -8.66 2.78
CA VAL A 217 12.88 -7.83 2.43
C VAL A 217 13.22 -6.95 1.23
N ARG A 218 12.27 -6.80 0.30
CA ARG A 218 12.45 -6.02 -0.93
C ARG A 218 11.48 -4.86 -1.04
N ARG A 219 10.42 -4.85 -0.25
CA ARG A 219 9.43 -3.77 -0.21
C ARG A 219 8.95 -3.52 1.22
N VAL A 220 8.72 -2.26 1.54
CA VAL A 220 8.03 -1.82 2.75
C VAL A 220 6.87 -0.90 2.35
N SER A 221 5.65 -1.25 2.75
CA SER A 221 4.48 -0.37 2.68
C SER A 221 4.23 0.26 4.05
N VAL A 222 3.77 1.51 4.09
CA VAL A 222 3.54 2.20 5.38
C VAL A 222 2.07 2.19 5.81
N GLY A 223 1.16 1.71 4.95
CA GLY A 223 -0.26 1.59 5.27
C GLY A 223 -0.93 2.92 5.64
N SER A 224 -1.86 2.88 6.58
CA SER A 224 -2.58 4.07 7.03
C SER A 224 -1.81 4.97 8.02
N TRP A 225 -0.56 4.65 8.37
CA TRP A 225 0.21 5.41 9.35
C TRP A 225 0.35 6.91 9.02
N PRO A 226 0.63 7.33 7.77
CA PRO A 226 0.72 8.75 7.43
C PRO A 226 -0.60 9.48 7.68
N MET A 227 -1.74 8.92 7.26
CA MET A 227 -3.05 9.51 7.52
C MET A 227 -3.35 9.57 9.03
N ARG A 228 -3.12 8.49 9.76
CA ARG A 228 -3.34 8.43 11.20
C ARG A 228 -2.49 9.47 11.94
N ARG A 229 -1.26 9.72 11.48
CA ARG A 229 -0.40 10.80 12.02
C ARG A 229 -0.97 12.18 11.71
N ALA A 230 -1.44 12.42 10.47
CA ALA A 230 -2.11 13.67 10.10
C ALA A 230 -3.36 13.93 10.96
N LEU A 231 -4.19 12.93 11.19
CA LEU A 231 -5.35 13.01 12.09
C LEU A 231 -4.93 13.30 13.55
N GLY A 232 -3.79 12.78 13.99
CA GLY A 232 -3.19 13.10 15.29
C GLY A 232 -2.86 14.60 15.40
N VAL A 233 -2.22 15.17 14.39
CA VAL A 233 -1.91 16.62 14.34
C VAL A 233 -3.20 17.45 14.34
N LEU A 234 -4.21 17.06 13.55
CA LEU A 234 -5.51 17.76 13.54
C LEU A 234 -6.19 17.73 14.91
N ARG A 235 -6.04 16.65 15.68
CA ARG A 235 -6.56 16.55 17.05
C ARG A 235 -5.83 17.53 17.99
N GLU A 236 -4.51 17.66 17.85
CA GLU A 236 -3.71 18.63 18.63
C GLU A 236 -4.16 20.07 18.30
N ILE A 237 -4.32 20.41 17.03
CA ILE A 237 -4.85 21.70 16.58
C ILE A 237 -6.25 21.98 17.14
N ALA A 238 -7.16 21.00 17.06
CA ALA A 238 -8.52 21.15 17.57
C ALA A 238 -8.54 21.41 19.09
N ARG A 239 -7.65 20.77 19.85
CA ARG A 239 -7.49 20.98 21.28
C ARG A 239 -6.98 22.41 21.56
N GLU A 240 -5.92 22.86 20.88
CA GLU A 240 -5.38 24.22 21.02
C GLU A 240 -6.45 25.28 20.75
N LEU A 241 -7.16 25.16 19.63
CA LEU A 241 -8.23 26.09 19.26
C LEU A 241 -9.36 26.16 20.31
N ARG A 242 -9.77 25.02 20.86
CA ARG A 242 -10.90 24.92 21.78
C ARG A 242 -10.55 25.33 23.21
N GLU A 243 -9.38 24.89 23.70
CA GLU A 243 -9.03 25.01 25.11
C GLU A 243 -8.17 26.24 25.39
N GLU A 244 -7.31 26.62 24.47
CA GLU A 244 -6.34 27.71 24.64
C GLU A 244 -6.75 28.98 23.89
N GLY A 245 -7.58 28.87 22.85
CA GLY A 245 -7.96 29.97 21.97
C GLY A 245 -6.75 30.58 21.23
N SER A 246 -5.67 29.78 21.05
CA SER A 246 -4.43 30.20 20.42
C SER A 246 -4.32 29.65 18.99
N PHE A 247 -3.34 30.13 18.24
CA PHE A 247 -3.08 29.78 16.84
C PHE A 247 -1.61 29.42 16.65
N SER A 248 -0.96 28.82 17.67
CA SER A 248 0.47 28.55 17.66
C SER A 248 0.84 27.52 16.58
N PHE A 249 -0.10 26.61 16.21
CA PHE A 249 0.07 25.64 15.12
C PHE A 249 0.43 26.28 13.78
N THR A 250 0.07 27.56 13.54
CA THR A 250 0.42 28.28 12.30
C THR A 250 1.90 28.59 12.18
N ARG A 251 2.67 28.45 13.29
CA ARG A 251 4.13 28.65 13.35
C ARG A 251 4.90 27.34 13.16
N ALA A 252 4.20 26.20 13.18
CA ALA A 252 4.80 24.90 12.91
C ALA A 252 5.14 24.75 11.41
N ALA A 253 5.87 23.68 11.06
CA ALA A 253 6.10 23.34 9.66
C ALA A 253 4.76 23.03 8.97
N VAL A 254 4.43 23.81 7.96
CA VAL A 254 3.22 23.69 7.16
C VAL A 254 3.56 23.63 5.67
N VAL A 255 2.77 22.93 4.89
CA VAL A 255 2.78 23.03 3.42
C VAL A 255 2.28 24.43 3.05
N SER A 256 3.02 25.16 2.22
CA SER A 256 2.62 26.50 1.81
C SER A 256 1.36 26.48 0.96
N TYR A 257 0.61 27.59 0.96
CA TYR A 257 -0.57 27.73 0.11
C TYR A 257 -0.25 27.51 -1.38
N ALA A 258 0.88 28.04 -1.84
CA ALA A 258 1.32 27.88 -3.22
C ALA A 258 1.65 26.41 -3.55
N GLU A 259 2.31 25.70 -2.63
CA GLU A 259 2.63 24.27 -2.80
C GLU A 259 1.37 23.39 -2.80
N ALA A 260 0.43 23.65 -1.89
CA ALA A 260 -0.84 22.91 -1.84
C ALA A 260 -1.68 23.13 -3.10
N ASN A 261 -1.57 24.30 -3.76
CA ASN A 261 -2.29 24.65 -4.98
C ASN A 261 -1.49 24.43 -6.28
N ALA A 262 -0.26 23.93 -6.20
CA ALA A 262 0.54 23.58 -7.37
C ALA A 262 -0.08 22.34 -8.04
N HIS A 263 -1.11 22.53 -8.85
CA HIS A 263 -1.61 21.53 -9.78
C HIS A 263 -0.70 21.56 -10.98
N ASP A 264 -0.07 20.43 -11.30
CA ASP A 264 0.92 20.37 -12.35
C ASP A 264 0.23 20.42 -13.73
N ASP A 265 0.44 21.53 -14.43
CA ASP A 265 0.07 21.69 -15.85
C ASP A 265 1.10 21.01 -16.79
N GLY A 266 1.81 19.96 -16.33
CA GLY A 266 2.76 19.17 -17.12
C GLY A 266 4.21 19.68 -17.08
N GLN A 267 4.58 20.54 -16.13
CA GLN A 267 5.97 20.95 -15.93
C GLN A 267 6.55 20.27 -14.67
N ALA A 268 7.58 19.45 -14.85
CA ALA A 268 8.27 18.75 -13.79
C ALA A 268 8.70 19.70 -12.65
N VAL A 269 8.16 19.49 -11.46
CA VAL A 269 8.60 20.16 -10.23
C VAL A 269 9.99 19.65 -9.88
N LYS A 270 11.02 20.38 -10.35
CA LYS A 270 12.40 20.17 -9.90
C LYS A 270 12.45 20.43 -8.40
N SER A 271 12.88 19.43 -7.64
CA SER A 271 13.09 19.39 -6.19
C SER A 271 13.35 20.77 -5.54
N ARG A 272 12.44 21.19 -4.66
CA ARG A 272 12.62 22.33 -3.77
C ARG A 272 12.58 21.94 -2.29
N PHE A 273 12.83 20.71 -1.97
CA PHE A 273 13.10 20.33 -0.58
C PHE A 273 14.60 20.45 -0.32
N SER A 274 15.05 21.66 -0.04
CA SER A 274 16.30 21.84 0.70
C SER A 274 15.93 21.72 2.18
N CYS A 275 16.28 20.64 2.85
CA CYS A 275 16.43 20.64 4.30
C CYS A 275 17.36 21.78 4.65
N ARG A 276 16.84 22.86 5.22
CA ARG A 276 17.68 23.81 5.95
C ARG A 276 17.91 23.18 7.32
N ASP A 277 19.13 22.71 7.50
CA ASP A 277 19.66 22.40 8.82
C ASP A 277 19.50 23.62 9.72
N GLY A 278 18.88 23.44 10.90
CA GLY A 278 18.72 24.42 11.95
C GLY A 278 18.32 23.74 13.23
#